data_0019c44046ae2d14bd21a90823720fd5
#
_entry.id   0019c44046ae2d14bd21a90823720fd5
#
_cell.length_a   1.000
_cell.length_b   1.000
_cell.length_c   1.000
_cell.angle_alpha   90.00
_cell.angle_beta   90.00
_cell.angle_gamma   90.00
#
_symmetry.space_group_name_H-M   'P 1'
#
loop_
_entity.id
_entity.type
_entity.pdbx_description
1 polymer ?
#
loop_
_entity_poly.entity_id
_entity_poly.type
_entity_poly.pdbx_seq_one_letter_code
_entity_poly.pdbx_strand_id
1 'polypeptide(L)'
;MRRISVALMLALLSSAALADDFVGQASVIDGDTLEIHGTRIRLWGIDAPESSQLCRGEDSLQYSCGAQAANDLDAFIARRPVNCAPVNIDQYGRTVATCSIGGTDLGKWLVLSGLALDWPQYSKGRYAGVQREAERAGHGIWKGSYVEPWLYRACIRSSGKPSSCSDDANAHP
;
A
#
# COMPACT_ATOMS: atom_id res chain seq x y z
N MET A 1 66.08 28.24 -0.51
CA MET A 1 65.01 27.97 0.46
C MET A 1 63.74 27.57 -0.30
N ARG A 2 63.44 26.29 -0.31
CA ARG A 2 62.36 25.68 -1.11
C ARG A 2 61.14 25.46 -0.21
N ARG A 3 60.06 26.22 -0.41
CA ARG A 3 58.82 26.09 0.39
C ARG A 3 58.00 24.92 -0.15
N ILE A 4 57.86 23.86 0.63
CA ILE A 4 56.99 22.71 0.35
C ILE A 4 55.61 23.07 0.89
N SER A 5 54.64 23.30 -0.02
CA SER A 5 53.22 23.45 0.32
C SER A 5 52.60 22.05 0.41
N VAL A 6 52.23 21.65 1.62
CA VAL A 6 51.46 20.44 1.87
C VAL A 6 49.99 20.79 1.68
N ALA A 7 49.38 20.33 0.59
CA ALA A 7 47.93 20.43 0.39
C ALA A 7 47.24 19.30 1.17
N LEU A 8 46.50 19.66 2.22
CA LEU A 8 45.71 18.77 3.02
C LEU A 8 44.39 18.49 2.26
N MET A 9 44.28 17.31 1.64
CA MET A 9 43.09 16.85 0.94
C MET A 9 42.09 16.30 1.96
N LEU A 10 41.03 17.10 2.27
CA LEU A 10 39.95 16.70 3.17
C LEU A 10 39.01 15.79 2.40
N ALA A 11 39.09 14.47 2.62
CA ALA A 11 38.13 13.51 2.06
C ALA A 11 36.81 13.61 2.84
N LEU A 12 35.78 14.17 2.19
CA LEU A 12 34.39 14.15 2.67
C LEU A 12 33.85 12.73 2.54
N LEU A 13 33.85 11.99 3.64
CA LEU A 13 33.14 10.72 3.77
C LEU A 13 31.63 11.05 3.83
N SER A 14 30.94 10.97 2.68
CA SER A 14 29.48 10.97 2.65
C SER A 14 28.98 9.65 3.23
N SER A 15 28.58 9.66 4.51
CA SER A 15 27.82 8.58 5.10
C SER A 15 26.45 8.54 4.41
N ALA A 16 26.20 7.54 3.58
CA ALA A 16 24.85 7.20 3.16
C ALA A 16 24.08 6.80 4.43
N ALA A 17 23.17 7.63 4.91
CA ALA A 17 22.23 7.25 5.95
C ALA A 17 21.36 6.13 5.36
N LEU A 18 21.59 4.89 5.79
CA LEU A 18 20.62 3.82 5.59
C LEU A 18 19.40 4.22 6.39
N ALA A 19 18.25 4.33 5.74
CA ALA A 19 17.01 4.50 6.47
C ALA A 19 16.79 3.24 7.32
N ASP A 20 16.70 3.42 8.64
CA ASP A 20 16.47 2.32 9.56
C ASP A 20 15.09 1.69 9.27
N ASP A 21 15.01 0.37 9.32
CA ASP A 21 13.75 -0.37 9.20
C ASP A 21 12.84 -0.04 10.38
N PHE A 22 11.54 0.10 10.10
CA PHE A 22 10.54 0.21 11.14
C PHE A 22 10.14 -1.19 11.59
N VAL A 23 10.40 -1.54 12.84
CA VAL A 23 10.00 -2.82 13.42
C VAL A 23 9.14 -2.58 14.64
N GLY A 24 7.93 -3.13 14.66
CA GLY A 24 7.05 -2.98 15.83
C GLY A 24 5.64 -3.52 15.60
N GLN A 25 4.81 -3.42 16.65
CA GLN A 25 3.39 -3.65 16.50
C GLN A 25 2.79 -2.54 15.66
N ALA A 26 2.04 -2.92 14.63
CA ALA A 26 1.35 -1.98 13.76
C ALA A 26 -0.11 -1.84 14.16
N SER A 27 -0.63 -0.62 14.07
CA SER A 27 -2.07 -0.34 13.98
C SER A 27 -2.44 -0.18 12.51
N VAL A 28 -3.52 -0.81 12.08
CA VAL A 28 -4.04 -0.66 10.72
C VAL A 28 -4.90 0.60 10.66
N ILE A 29 -4.57 1.50 9.73
CA ILE A 29 -5.31 2.76 9.50
C ILE A 29 -6.35 2.55 8.39
N ASP A 30 -5.94 1.90 7.30
CA ASP A 30 -6.77 1.47 6.18
C ASP A 30 -6.12 0.27 5.48
N GLY A 31 -6.68 -0.17 4.35
CA GLY A 31 -6.25 -1.39 3.66
C GLY A 31 -4.81 -1.39 3.14
N ASP A 32 -4.14 -0.24 3.09
CA ASP A 32 -2.75 -0.14 2.64
C ASP A 32 -1.90 0.83 3.47
N THR A 33 -2.39 1.25 4.63
CA THR A 33 -1.68 2.17 5.52
C THR A 33 -1.63 1.64 6.94
N LEU A 34 -0.42 1.56 7.49
CA LEU A 34 -0.13 1.14 8.86
C LEU A 34 0.39 2.32 9.68
N GLU A 35 0.35 2.20 11.00
CA GLU A 35 1.06 3.08 11.93
C GLU A 35 1.93 2.23 12.87
N ILE A 36 3.23 2.52 12.92
CA ILE A 36 4.20 1.91 13.84
C ILE A 36 4.87 3.02 14.62
N HIS A 37 4.81 2.99 15.94
CA HIS A 37 5.41 4.00 16.84
C HIS A 37 5.03 5.45 16.47
N GLY A 38 3.78 5.68 16.04
CA GLY A 38 3.27 7.00 15.63
C GLY A 38 3.68 7.43 14.22
N THR A 39 4.43 6.61 13.49
CA THR A 39 4.80 6.89 12.09
C THR A 39 3.83 6.18 11.15
N ARG A 40 3.16 6.95 10.28
CA ARG A 40 2.30 6.39 9.23
C ARG A 40 3.13 5.88 8.06
N ILE A 41 2.87 4.64 7.70
CA ILE A 41 3.59 3.89 6.66
C ILE A 41 2.58 3.41 5.62
N ARG A 42 2.73 3.90 4.39
CA ARG A 42 1.96 3.39 3.26
C ARG A 42 2.67 2.19 2.64
N LEU A 43 1.94 1.12 2.42
CA LEU A 43 2.46 -0.09 1.75
C LEU A 43 2.82 0.24 0.30
N TRP A 44 4.06 -0.10 -0.07
CA TRP A 44 4.60 0.22 -1.38
C TRP A 44 3.96 -0.62 -2.49
N GLY A 45 3.67 0.04 -3.63
CA GLY A 45 3.36 -0.61 -4.90
C GLY A 45 1.97 -1.22 -5.01
N ILE A 46 1.12 -1.04 -4.01
CA ILE A 46 -0.28 -1.48 -4.01
C ILE A 46 -1.23 -0.31 -3.78
N ASP A 47 -2.52 -0.54 -4.08
CA ASP A 47 -3.60 0.39 -3.75
C ASP A 47 -4.82 -0.41 -3.30
N ALA A 48 -5.27 -0.18 -2.06
CA ALA A 48 -6.45 -0.84 -1.50
C ALA A 48 -7.68 0.06 -1.64
N PRO A 49 -8.89 -0.51 -1.64
CA PRO A 49 -10.11 0.28 -1.55
C PRO A 49 -10.08 1.20 -0.33
N GLU A 50 -10.52 2.43 -0.51
CA GLU A 50 -10.59 3.44 0.55
C GLU A 50 -11.59 3.03 1.65
N SER A 51 -11.39 3.44 2.89
CA SER A 51 -12.20 3.02 4.05
C SER A 51 -13.71 3.20 3.85
N SER A 52 -14.13 4.21 3.09
CA SER A 52 -15.54 4.48 2.76
C SER A 52 -15.98 3.92 1.41
N GLN A 53 -15.11 3.23 0.69
CA GLN A 53 -15.41 2.65 -0.60
C GLN A 53 -16.26 1.38 -0.47
N LEU A 54 -17.25 1.27 -1.35
CA LEU A 54 -18.10 0.09 -1.46
C LEU A 54 -17.72 -0.71 -2.70
N CYS A 55 -17.93 -2.01 -2.63
CA CYS A 55 -17.83 -2.93 -3.77
C CYS A 55 -19.12 -3.75 -3.83
N ARG A 56 -19.35 -4.50 -4.93
CA ARG A 56 -20.43 -5.48 -5.01
C ARG A 56 -19.85 -6.88 -4.91
N GLY A 57 -20.54 -7.73 -4.16
CA GLY A 57 -20.23 -9.15 -4.08
C GLY A 57 -20.77 -9.93 -5.29
N GLU A 58 -20.59 -11.24 -5.26
CA GLU A 58 -21.13 -12.18 -6.24
C GLU A 58 -22.65 -12.13 -6.34
N ASP A 59 -23.32 -11.82 -5.23
CA ASP A 59 -24.78 -11.60 -5.13
C ASP A 59 -25.22 -10.20 -5.60
N SER A 60 -24.31 -9.39 -6.13
CA SER A 60 -24.50 -7.99 -6.52
C SER A 60 -24.88 -7.05 -5.36
N LEU A 61 -24.85 -7.51 -4.11
CA LEU A 61 -25.08 -6.65 -2.94
C LEU A 61 -23.83 -5.83 -2.62
N GLN A 62 -24.05 -4.59 -2.20
CA GLN A 62 -22.96 -3.71 -1.78
C GLN A 62 -22.43 -4.10 -0.40
N TYR A 63 -21.11 -4.03 -0.25
CA TYR A 63 -20.41 -4.19 1.01
C TYR A 63 -19.24 -3.20 1.13
N SER A 64 -18.79 -2.95 2.35
CA SER A 64 -17.69 -2.01 2.64
C SER A 64 -16.34 -2.69 2.40
N CYS A 65 -15.91 -2.77 1.13
CA CYS A 65 -14.66 -3.47 0.77
C CYS A 65 -13.41 -2.79 1.35
N GLY A 66 -13.40 -1.47 1.48
CA GLY A 66 -12.28 -0.77 2.12
C GLY A 66 -12.16 -1.10 3.61
N ALA A 67 -13.28 -1.10 4.34
CA ALA A 67 -13.29 -1.51 5.75
C ALA A 67 -12.92 -3.00 5.89
N GLN A 68 -13.38 -3.86 4.98
CA GLN A 68 -12.99 -5.27 4.98
C GLN A 68 -11.48 -5.44 4.77
N ALA A 69 -10.88 -4.73 3.80
CA ALA A 69 -9.44 -4.81 3.56
C ALA A 69 -8.63 -4.45 4.81
N ALA A 70 -9.04 -3.38 5.52
CA ALA A 70 -8.39 -2.97 6.76
C ALA A 70 -8.55 -4.02 7.88
N ASN A 71 -9.76 -4.56 8.07
CA ASN A 71 -10.05 -5.56 9.10
C ASN A 71 -9.31 -6.86 8.83
N ASP A 72 -9.26 -7.33 7.58
CA ASP A 72 -8.57 -8.55 7.20
C ASP A 72 -7.06 -8.41 7.35
N LEU A 73 -6.51 -7.22 7.04
CA LEU A 73 -5.10 -6.91 7.28
C LEU A 73 -4.78 -6.92 8.78
N ASP A 74 -5.62 -6.31 9.63
CA ASP A 74 -5.44 -6.31 11.08
C ASP A 74 -5.49 -7.75 11.65
N ALA A 75 -6.46 -8.54 11.19
CA ALA A 75 -6.57 -9.96 11.55
C ALA A 75 -5.37 -10.78 11.09
N PHE A 76 -4.83 -10.50 9.89
CA PHE A 76 -3.63 -11.18 9.39
C PHE A 76 -2.39 -10.78 10.19
N ILE A 77 -2.24 -9.51 10.54
CA ILE A 77 -1.15 -9.03 11.40
C ILE A 77 -1.22 -9.69 12.78
N ALA A 78 -2.41 -9.80 13.36
CA ALA A 78 -2.67 -10.50 14.64
C ALA A 78 -1.69 -10.07 15.75
N ARG A 79 -1.41 -8.76 15.85
CA ARG A 79 -0.49 -8.15 16.83
C ARG A 79 0.97 -8.61 16.75
N ARG A 80 1.34 -9.34 15.71
CA ARG A 80 2.74 -9.72 15.47
C ARG A 80 3.56 -8.50 15.05
N PRO A 81 4.86 -8.46 15.37
CA PRO A 81 5.72 -7.40 14.87
C PRO A 81 5.78 -7.38 13.35
N VAL A 82 5.58 -6.20 12.78
CA VAL A 82 5.74 -5.92 11.35
C VAL A 82 7.12 -5.31 11.14
N ASN A 83 7.82 -5.76 10.11
CA ASN A 83 9.08 -5.17 9.65
C ASN A 83 8.81 -4.42 8.34
N CYS A 84 9.12 -3.13 8.30
CA CYS A 84 8.92 -2.26 7.13
C CYS A 84 10.25 -1.63 6.71
N ALA A 85 10.71 -1.97 5.51
CA ALA A 85 11.87 -1.38 4.86
C ALA A 85 11.42 -0.16 4.02
N PRO A 86 11.86 1.07 4.37
CA PRO A 86 11.51 2.28 3.63
C PRO A 86 11.98 2.23 2.17
N VAL A 87 11.13 2.70 1.26
CA VAL A 87 11.43 2.84 -0.17
C VAL A 87 11.56 4.31 -0.56
N ASN A 88 10.61 5.15 -0.13
CA ASN A 88 10.62 6.60 -0.37
C ASN A 88 9.68 7.32 0.60
N ILE A 89 9.56 8.64 0.41
CA ILE A 89 8.55 9.50 1.06
C ILE A 89 7.57 9.96 -0.03
N ASP A 90 6.27 9.89 0.24
CA ASP A 90 5.27 10.37 -0.71
C ASP A 90 5.09 11.90 -0.65
N GLN A 91 4.27 12.43 -1.58
CA GLN A 91 3.98 13.88 -1.66
C GLN A 91 3.27 14.45 -0.43
N TYR A 92 2.75 13.60 0.45
CA TYR A 92 2.09 13.99 1.71
C TYR A 92 3.00 13.84 2.93
N GLY A 93 4.27 13.47 2.72
CA GLY A 93 5.26 13.26 3.78
C GLY A 93 5.14 11.91 4.49
N ARG A 94 4.34 10.95 3.98
CA ARG A 94 4.25 9.61 4.56
C ARG A 94 5.43 8.75 4.10
N THR A 95 5.97 7.95 4.99
CA THR A 95 6.91 6.89 4.63
C THR A 95 6.21 5.85 3.76
N VAL A 96 6.75 5.55 2.59
CA VAL A 96 6.32 4.43 1.74
C VAL A 96 7.32 3.30 1.92
N ALA A 97 6.84 2.10 2.29
CA ALA A 97 7.71 0.98 2.62
C ALA A 97 7.17 -0.36 2.12
N THR A 98 8.08 -1.31 1.89
CA THR A 98 7.73 -2.73 1.81
C THR A 98 7.69 -3.31 3.22
N CYS A 99 6.56 -3.87 3.61
CA CYS A 99 6.36 -4.41 4.95
C CYS A 99 6.16 -5.92 4.92
N SER A 100 6.64 -6.61 5.95
CA SER A 100 6.53 -8.06 6.06
C SER A 100 6.27 -8.53 7.49
N ILE A 101 5.70 -9.73 7.61
CA ILE A 101 5.53 -10.47 8.87
C ILE A 101 6.06 -11.89 8.66
N GLY A 102 7.07 -12.29 9.43
CA GLY A 102 7.64 -13.62 9.34
C GLY A 102 8.12 -13.97 7.92
N GLY A 103 8.60 -12.99 7.16
CA GLY A 103 9.04 -13.13 5.78
C GLY A 103 7.92 -13.05 4.73
N THR A 104 6.65 -12.95 5.13
CA THR A 104 5.53 -12.75 4.21
C THR A 104 5.37 -11.26 3.88
N ASP A 105 5.53 -10.89 2.61
CA ASP A 105 5.29 -9.54 2.09
C ASP A 105 3.79 -9.21 2.19
N LEU A 106 3.44 -8.14 2.95
CA LEU A 106 2.05 -7.73 3.19
C LEU A 106 1.38 -7.25 1.91
N GLY A 107 2.09 -6.53 1.03
CA GLY A 107 1.55 -6.09 -0.26
C GLY A 107 1.19 -7.29 -1.14
N LYS A 108 2.07 -8.29 -1.21
CA LYS A 108 1.80 -9.52 -1.95
C LYS A 108 0.59 -10.26 -1.37
N TRP A 109 0.50 -10.36 -0.05
CA TRP A 109 -0.61 -11.04 0.62
C TRP A 109 -1.95 -10.34 0.34
N LEU A 110 -2.00 -9.00 0.44
CA LEU A 110 -3.20 -8.20 0.16
C LEU A 110 -3.68 -8.38 -1.28
N VAL A 111 -2.75 -8.30 -2.25
CA VAL A 111 -3.10 -8.47 -3.67
C VAL A 111 -3.57 -9.88 -3.97
N LEU A 112 -2.90 -10.91 -3.42
CA LEU A 112 -3.31 -12.31 -3.60
C LEU A 112 -4.68 -12.63 -2.98
N SER A 113 -5.01 -11.96 -1.87
CA SER A 113 -6.31 -12.08 -1.21
C SER A 113 -7.42 -11.26 -1.88
N GLY A 114 -7.11 -10.48 -2.92
CA GLY A 114 -8.06 -9.58 -3.58
C GLY A 114 -8.53 -8.43 -2.68
N LEU A 115 -7.68 -7.98 -1.74
CA LEU A 115 -7.94 -6.88 -0.81
C LEU A 115 -7.28 -5.58 -1.26
N ALA A 116 -6.37 -5.66 -2.23
CA ALA A 116 -5.71 -4.53 -2.87
C ALA A 116 -5.37 -4.87 -4.33
N LEU A 117 -5.08 -3.85 -5.12
CA LEU A 117 -4.61 -3.97 -6.49
C LEU A 117 -3.10 -3.71 -6.56
N ASP A 118 -2.42 -4.39 -7.50
CA ASP A 118 -1.11 -3.94 -7.97
C ASP A 118 -1.24 -2.53 -8.53
N TRP A 119 -0.34 -1.61 -8.14
CA TRP A 119 -0.30 -0.27 -8.71
C TRP A 119 0.93 -0.12 -9.61
N PRO A 120 0.81 -0.45 -10.92
CA PRO A 120 1.96 -0.57 -11.83
C PRO A 120 2.82 0.69 -11.95
N GLN A 121 2.23 1.88 -11.75
CA GLN A 121 2.96 3.14 -11.75
C GLN A 121 4.10 3.13 -10.72
N TYR A 122 3.89 2.49 -9.57
CA TYR A 122 4.85 2.42 -8.46
C TYR A 122 5.51 1.06 -8.36
N SER A 123 4.76 -0.04 -8.43
CA SER A 123 5.26 -1.41 -8.29
C SER A 123 6.13 -1.87 -9.45
N LYS A 124 5.98 -1.21 -10.63
CA LYS A 124 6.57 -1.67 -11.91
C LYS A 124 6.15 -3.11 -12.27
N GLY A 125 4.94 -3.50 -11.83
CA GLY A 125 4.36 -4.82 -12.07
C GLY A 125 4.84 -5.92 -11.12
N ARG A 126 5.45 -5.57 -9.99
CA ARG A 126 5.94 -6.54 -8.99
C ARG A 126 4.85 -7.50 -8.54
N TYR A 127 3.62 -7.03 -8.39
CA TYR A 127 2.50 -7.82 -7.91
C TYR A 127 1.55 -8.29 -9.02
N ALA A 128 1.81 -7.95 -10.29
CA ALA A 128 0.94 -8.28 -11.41
C ALA A 128 0.67 -9.80 -11.56
N GLY A 129 1.65 -10.65 -11.21
CA GLY A 129 1.49 -12.11 -11.26
C GLY A 129 0.47 -12.61 -10.25
N VAL A 130 0.59 -12.18 -9.00
CA VAL A 130 -0.33 -12.58 -7.92
C VAL A 130 -1.70 -11.94 -8.05
N GLN A 131 -1.79 -10.75 -8.65
CA GLN A 131 -3.08 -10.16 -9.00
C GLN A 131 -3.85 -11.02 -9.99
N ARG A 132 -3.22 -11.46 -11.07
CA ARG A 132 -3.86 -12.38 -12.04
C ARG A 132 -4.26 -13.72 -11.42
N GLU A 133 -3.55 -14.16 -10.39
CA GLU A 133 -3.94 -15.35 -9.62
C GLU A 133 -5.20 -15.10 -8.80
N ALA A 134 -5.26 -13.99 -8.05
CA ALA A 134 -6.43 -13.57 -7.28
C ALA A 134 -7.66 -13.36 -8.17
N GLU A 135 -7.48 -12.71 -9.32
CA GLU A 135 -8.54 -12.47 -10.32
C GLU A 135 -9.12 -13.79 -10.84
N ARG A 136 -8.26 -14.72 -11.29
CA ARG A 136 -8.73 -16.03 -11.77
C ARG A 136 -9.41 -16.88 -10.71
N ALA A 137 -9.00 -16.72 -9.44
CA ALA A 137 -9.58 -17.44 -8.31
C ALA A 137 -10.83 -16.76 -7.75
N GLY A 138 -11.15 -15.54 -8.20
CA GLY A 138 -12.27 -14.75 -7.66
C GLY A 138 -12.07 -14.39 -6.20
N HIS A 139 -10.87 -13.99 -5.78
CA HIS A 139 -10.60 -13.60 -4.41
C HIS A 139 -11.06 -12.17 -4.14
N GLY A 140 -11.61 -11.91 -2.96
CA GLY A 140 -11.95 -10.57 -2.48
C GLY A 140 -12.82 -9.78 -3.45
N ILE A 141 -12.34 -8.62 -3.92
CA ILE A 141 -13.05 -7.73 -4.86
C ILE A 141 -13.29 -8.36 -6.23
N TRP A 142 -12.55 -9.41 -6.59
CA TRP A 142 -12.69 -10.13 -7.86
C TRP A 142 -13.92 -11.06 -7.92
N LYS A 143 -14.70 -11.18 -6.82
CA LYS A 143 -15.97 -11.92 -6.78
C LYS A 143 -17.12 -11.20 -7.44
N GLY A 144 -16.99 -9.90 -7.63
CA GLY A 144 -18.07 -9.06 -8.17
C GLY A 144 -17.49 -7.84 -8.87
N SER A 145 -18.09 -6.67 -8.67
CA SER A 145 -17.63 -5.44 -9.29
C SER A 145 -17.08 -4.43 -8.26
N TYR A 146 -16.14 -3.63 -8.69
CA TYR A 146 -15.50 -2.58 -7.90
C TYR A 146 -15.07 -1.44 -8.81
N VAL A 147 -14.82 -0.28 -8.21
CA VAL A 147 -14.12 0.84 -8.86
C VAL A 147 -12.68 0.83 -8.34
N GLU A 148 -11.71 1.06 -9.22
CA GLU A 148 -10.31 1.14 -8.81
C GLU A 148 -10.12 2.27 -7.77
N PRO A 149 -9.33 2.07 -6.71
CA PRO A 149 -9.20 3.05 -5.63
C PRO A 149 -8.75 4.44 -6.11
N TRP A 150 -7.89 4.51 -7.11
CA TRP A 150 -7.45 5.81 -7.69
C TRP A 150 -8.58 6.53 -8.44
N LEU A 151 -9.51 5.81 -9.10
CA LEU A 151 -10.69 6.39 -9.76
C LEU A 151 -11.72 6.83 -8.72
N TYR A 152 -11.95 6.01 -7.68
CA TYR A 152 -12.78 6.39 -6.55
C TYR A 152 -12.29 7.71 -5.92
N ARG A 153 -10.98 7.83 -5.61
CA ARG A 153 -10.40 9.08 -5.08
C ARG A 153 -10.56 10.26 -6.04
N ALA A 154 -10.46 10.04 -7.35
CA ALA A 154 -10.68 11.09 -8.34
C ALA A 154 -12.14 11.58 -8.31
N CYS A 155 -13.09 10.67 -8.23
CA CYS A 155 -14.53 10.98 -8.11
C CYS A 155 -14.83 11.76 -6.82
N ILE A 156 -14.31 11.32 -5.66
CA ILE A 156 -14.49 12.01 -4.37
C ILE A 156 -13.93 13.45 -4.43
N ARG A 157 -12.74 13.64 -5.02
CA ARG A 157 -12.16 14.99 -5.20
C ARG A 157 -13.00 15.90 -6.09
N SER A 158 -13.78 15.33 -7.00
CA SER A 158 -14.72 16.06 -7.86
C SER A 158 -16.09 16.28 -7.20
N SER A 159 -16.15 16.23 -5.85
CA SER A 159 -17.38 16.39 -5.05
C SER A 159 -18.38 15.24 -5.19
N GLY A 160 -17.91 14.07 -5.60
CA GLY A 160 -18.67 12.83 -5.58
C GLY A 160 -18.97 12.34 -4.16
N LYS A 161 -20.00 11.50 -4.02
CA LYS A 161 -20.34 10.85 -2.75
C LYS A 161 -19.79 9.42 -2.75
N PRO A 162 -19.42 8.84 -1.59
CA PRO A 162 -18.91 7.48 -1.52
C PRO A 162 -19.76 6.44 -2.26
N SER A 163 -21.08 6.48 -2.11
CA SER A 163 -21.99 5.55 -2.79
C SER A 163 -21.96 5.68 -4.31
N SER A 164 -21.96 6.90 -4.85
CA SER A 164 -21.92 7.13 -6.30
C SER A 164 -20.54 6.87 -6.91
N CYS A 165 -19.47 7.18 -6.16
CA CYS A 165 -18.11 6.95 -6.63
C CYS A 165 -17.70 5.47 -6.55
N SER A 166 -18.42 4.66 -5.79
CA SER A 166 -18.20 3.21 -5.67
C SER A 166 -18.98 2.40 -6.72
N ASP A 167 -19.90 3.03 -7.44
CA ASP A 167 -20.86 2.38 -8.32
C ASP A 167 -20.77 3.01 -9.73
N ASP A 168 -19.57 2.97 -10.31
CA ASP A 168 -19.39 3.43 -11.68
C ASP A 168 -20.02 2.41 -12.64
N ALA A 169 -20.99 2.88 -13.44
CA ALA A 169 -21.64 2.07 -14.49
C ALA A 169 -20.65 1.61 -15.58
N ASN A 170 -19.42 2.13 -15.58
CA ASN A 170 -18.32 1.73 -16.46
C ASN A 170 -17.28 0.87 -15.74
N ALA A 171 -17.42 0.61 -14.43
CA ALA A 171 -16.61 -0.36 -13.73
C ALA A 171 -16.91 -1.75 -14.33
N HIS A 172 -15.87 -2.39 -14.81
CA HIS A 172 -15.92 -3.61 -15.59
C HIS A 172 -16.79 -4.71 -14.98
N PRO A 173 -17.55 -5.43 -15.83
CA PRO A 173 -18.28 -6.62 -15.41
C PRO A 173 -17.33 -7.73 -14.99
#